data_c97690b032777bc1bd55cb8e3cce34e9
#
_entry.id   c97690b032777bc1bd55cb8e3cce34e9
#
_cell.length_a   1.000
_cell.length_b   1.000
_cell.length_c   1.000
_cell.angle_alpha   90.00
_cell.angle_beta   90.00
_cell.angle_gamma   90.00
#
_symmetry.space_group_name_H-M   'P 1'
#
loop_
_entity.id
_entity.type
_entity.pdbx_description
1 polymer ?
#
loop_
_entity_poly.entity_id
_entity_poly.type
_entity_poly.pdbx_seq_one_letter_code
_entity_poly.pdbx_strand_id
1 'polypeptide(L)'
;MAACECSEIHERRRVVLTGGPGAGKTALLELIRQSFCSHVKVLPEAAGVVFGGGFPREDDPACRRAAQRAIFHVQRELESAGDSHNPAIVLCDRGTVDGLAYWPGPPEEFWSSLGTTVDGELRRYDAVIHLRTPAPEHGYNHQNPLRTESATAAAEIDARILQVWQLHPRRFTVESSAEFFEKAARALEILRGELPGCCKRHVIPALRDHLTEPVGPDVGQART
;
A
#
# COMPACT_ATOMS: atom_id res chain seq x y z
N MET A 1 -8.83 18.27 8.22
CA MET A 1 -8.20 18.31 6.89
C MET A 1 -7.77 19.74 6.61
N ALA A 2 -6.51 19.96 6.25
CA ALA A 2 -6.05 21.27 5.80
C ALA A 2 -6.78 21.63 4.50
N ALA A 3 -7.42 22.78 4.43
CA ALA A 3 -8.05 23.27 3.22
C ALA A 3 -6.94 23.68 2.23
N CYS A 4 -6.94 23.11 1.03
CA CYS A 4 -6.08 23.58 -0.05
C CYS A 4 -6.88 24.55 -0.91
N GLU A 5 -6.36 25.76 -1.09
CA GLU A 5 -6.98 26.79 -1.94
C GLU A 5 -6.66 26.61 -3.44
N CYS A 6 -5.90 25.56 -3.79
CA CYS A 6 -5.53 25.26 -5.17
C CYS A 6 -6.74 24.76 -5.95
N SER A 7 -7.06 25.45 -7.03
CA SER A 7 -8.11 25.08 -7.98
C SER A 7 -7.55 24.45 -9.28
N GLU A 8 -6.24 24.22 -9.35
CA GLU A 8 -5.61 23.63 -10.53
C GLU A 8 -5.97 22.15 -10.68
N ILE A 9 -6.13 21.71 -11.92
CA ILE A 9 -6.26 20.30 -12.29
C ILE A 9 -4.85 19.74 -12.37
N HIS A 10 -4.55 18.76 -11.52
CA HIS A 10 -3.26 18.08 -11.49
C HIS A 10 -3.30 16.78 -12.29
N GLU A 11 -2.15 16.41 -12.86
CA GLU A 11 -1.95 15.05 -13.36
C GLU A 11 -2.10 14.08 -12.19
N ARG A 12 -3.04 13.15 -12.33
CA ARG A 12 -3.35 12.18 -11.27
C ARG A 12 -2.28 11.11 -11.21
N ARG A 13 -1.83 10.82 -9.99
CA ARG A 13 -0.93 9.71 -9.69
C ARG A 13 -1.60 8.70 -8.78
N ARG A 14 -1.35 7.43 -9.04
CA ARG A 14 -1.82 6.33 -8.21
C ARG A 14 -0.65 5.73 -7.45
N VAL A 15 -0.67 5.87 -6.13
CA VAL A 15 0.39 5.41 -5.23
C VAL A 15 -0.13 4.26 -4.38
N VAL A 16 0.63 3.18 -4.30
CA VAL A 16 0.30 2.03 -3.43
C VAL A 16 1.05 2.15 -2.11
N LEU A 17 0.33 2.02 -1.01
CA LEU A 17 0.91 1.73 0.31
C LEU A 17 0.69 0.26 0.62
N THR A 18 1.77 -0.53 0.65
CA THR A 18 1.71 -1.97 0.88
C THR A 18 2.65 -2.42 1.99
N GLY A 19 2.71 -3.71 2.24
CA GLY A 19 3.49 -4.36 3.28
C GLY A 19 2.69 -5.42 4.02
N GLY A 20 3.37 -6.29 4.75
CA GLY A 20 2.77 -7.42 5.46
C GLY A 20 1.81 -7.01 6.59
N PRO A 21 1.17 -8.01 7.22
CA PRO A 21 0.41 -7.79 8.43
C PRO A 21 1.28 -7.16 9.52
N GLY A 22 0.75 -6.20 10.27
CA GLY A 22 1.51 -5.54 11.33
C GLY A 22 2.50 -4.46 10.88
N ALA A 23 2.64 -4.17 9.59
CA ALA A 23 3.56 -3.17 9.07
C ALA A 23 3.24 -1.70 9.46
N GLY A 24 2.06 -1.42 10.04
CA GLY A 24 1.65 -0.08 10.46
C GLY A 24 0.86 0.71 9.41
N LYS A 25 0.43 0.08 8.31
CA LYS A 25 -0.31 0.74 7.21
C LYS A 25 -1.54 1.52 7.70
N THR A 26 -2.41 0.88 8.47
CA THR A 26 -3.66 1.51 8.97
C THR A 26 -3.38 2.79 9.76
N ALA A 27 -2.40 2.77 10.66
CA ALA A 27 -2.03 3.94 11.45
C ALA A 27 -1.45 5.06 10.57
N LEU A 28 -0.62 4.71 9.59
CA LEU A 28 -0.07 5.66 8.64
C LEU A 28 -1.16 6.27 7.75
N LEU A 29 -2.09 5.46 7.23
CA LEU A 29 -3.20 5.95 6.41
C LEU A 29 -4.12 6.90 7.19
N GLU A 30 -4.35 6.63 8.46
CA GLU A 30 -5.13 7.53 9.32
C GLU A 30 -4.38 8.86 9.52
N LEU A 31 -3.08 8.82 9.75
CA LEU A 31 -2.24 10.02 9.84
C LEU A 31 -2.29 10.82 8.53
N ILE A 32 -2.25 10.14 7.37
CA ILE A 32 -2.34 10.79 6.05
C ILE A 32 -3.70 11.47 5.87
N ARG A 33 -4.80 10.80 6.23
CA ARG A 33 -6.16 11.39 6.14
C ARG A 33 -6.30 12.67 6.95
N GLN A 34 -5.63 12.74 8.10
CA GLN A 34 -5.65 13.92 8.98
C GLN A 34 -4.72 15.05 8.51
N SER A 35 -3.61 14.70 7.83
CA SER A 35 -2.51 15.61 7.55
C SER A 35 -2.55 16.22 6.16
N PHE A 36 -3.15 15.52 5.19
CA PHE A 36 -3.13 15.96 3.79
C PHE A 36 -4.46 16.63 3.39
N CYS A 37 -4.40 17.46 2.36
CA CYS A 37 -5.56 18.15 1.80
C CYS A 37 -6.39 17.20 0.91
N SER A 38 -7.51 17.71 0.38
CA SER A 38 -8.45 16.98 -0.48
C SER A 38 -7.83 16.46 -1.80
N HIS A 39 -6.64 16.94 -2.19
CA HIS A 39 -5.92 16.41 -3.35
C HIS A 39 -5.35 15.00 -3.13
N VAL A 40 -5.33 14.50 -1.89
CA VAL A 40 -4.95 13.13 -1.57
C VAL A 40 -6.20 12.34 -1.19
N LYS A 41 -6.61 11.45 -2.08
CA LYS A 41 -7.72 10.52 -1.85
C LYS A 41 -7.18 9.19 -1.35
N VAL A 42 -7.50 8.82 -0.12
CA VAL A 42 -7.11 7.51 0.45
C VAL A 42 -8.23 6.51 0.24
N LEU A 43 -7.94 5.42 -0.47
CA LEU A 43 -8.87 4.31 -0.68
C LEU A 43 -8.86 3.35 0.51
N PRO A 44 -9.97 2.68 0.80
CA PRO A 44 -10.02 1.61 1.79
C PRO A 44 -9.33 0.34 1.28
N GLU A 45 -8.93 -0.54 2.18
CA GLU A 45 -8.42 -1.86 1.83
C GLU A 45 -9.55 -2.73 1.25
N ALA A 46 -9.37 -3.21 0.00
CA ALA A 46 -10.36 -4.05 -0.67
C ALA A 46 -10.66 -5.36 0.07
N ALA A 47 -9.63 -5.96 0.69
CA ALA A 47 -9.82 -7.16 1.52
C ALA A 47 -10.72 -6.89 2.72
N GLY A 48 -10.57 -5.73 3.35
CA GLY A 48 -11.45 -5.29 4.44
C GLY A 48 -12.91 -5.14 3.99
N VAL A 49 -13.14 -4.61 2.79
CA VAL A 49 -14.48 -4.49 2.19
C VAL A 49 -15.07 -5.88 1.92
N VAL A 50 -14.32 -6.76 1.29
CA VAL A 50 -14.78 -8.12 0.91
C VAL A 50 -15.11 -8.95 2.16
N PHE A 51 -14.17 -9.07 3.10
CA PHE A 51 -14.35 -9.89 4.29
C PHE A 51 -15.30 -9.23 5.31
N GLY A 52 -15.28 -7.91 5.42
CA GLY A 52 -16.22 -7.17 6.25
C GLY A 52 -17.67 -7.27 5.73
N GLY A 53 -17.83 -7.48 4.43
CA GLY A 53 -19.13 -7.76 3.79
C GLY A 53 -19.60 -9.21 3.94
N GLY A 54 -18.88 -10.07 4.67
CA GLY A 54 -19.27 -11.44 4.96
C GLY A 54 -18.78 -12.49 3.96
N PHE A 55 -17.81 -12.14 3.09
CA PHE A 55 -17.20 -13.15 2.22
C PHE A 55 -16.47 -14.21 3.07
N PRO A 56 -16.60 -15.52 2.77
CA PRO A 56 -15.96 -16.58 3.56
C PRO A 56 -14.44 -16.41 3.64
N ARG A 57 -13.89 -16.56 4.85
CA ARG A 57 -12.45 -16.53 5.12
C ARG A 57 -11.98 -17.91 5.59
N GLU A 58 -11.95 -18.85 4.67
CA GLU A 58 -11.58 -20.23 4.93
C GLU A 58 -10.20 -20.54 4.35
N ASP A 59 -9.50 -21.52 4.95
CA ASP A 59 -8.15 -21.92 4.52
C ASP A 59 -8.18 -22.97 3.37
N ASP A 60 -9.35 -23.18 2.77
CA ASP A 60 -9.51 -23.99 1.57
C ASP A 60 -8.93 -23.26 0.34
N PRO A 61 -8.11 -23.92 -0.49
CA PRO A 61 -7.51 -23.30 -1.67
C PRO A 61 -8.52 -22.73 -2.67
N ALA A 62 -9.68 -23.34 -2.85
CA ALA A 62 -10.71 -22.83 -3.76
C ALA A 62 -11.36 -21.56 -3.20
N CYS A 63 -11.66 -21.54 -1.90
CA CYS A 63 -12.17 -20.36 -1.20
C CYS A 63 -11.13 -19.20 -1.23
N ARG A 64 -9.85 -19.48 -0.96
CA ARG A 64 -8.78 -18.49 -1.04
C ARG A 64 -8.64 -17.91 -2.45
N ARG A 65 -8.68 -18.73 -3.50
CA ARG A 65 -8.67 -18.25 -4.90
C ARG A 65 -9.88 -17.36 -5.19
N ALA A 66 -11.07 -17.75 -4.76
CA ALA A 66 -12.28 -16.95 -4.94
C ALA A 66 -12.16 -15.59 -4.22
N ALA A 67 -11.67 -15.59 -2.98
CA ALA A 67 -11.44 -14.36 -2.20
C ALA A 67 -10.46 -13.42 -2.91
N GLN A 68 -9.32 -13.94 -3.43
CA GLN A 68 -8.34 -13.08 -4.11
C GLN A 68 -8.87 -12.49 -5.42
N ARG A 69 -9.70 -13.21 -6.17
CA ARG A 69 -10.39 -12.65 -7.35
C ARG A 69 -11.39 -11.56 -6.95
N ALA A 70 -12.19 -11.80 -5.90
CA ALA A 70 -13.12 -10.79 -5.41
C ALA A 70 -12.40 -9.52 -4.94
N ILE A 71 -11.31 -9.66 -4.16
CA ILE A 71 -10.47 -8.55 -3.70
C ILE A 71 -9.90 -7.78 -4.87
N PHE A 72 -9.37 -8.46 -5.90
CA PHE A 72 -8.83 -7.83 -7.10
C PHE A 72 -9.88 -6.95 -7.79
N HIS A 73 -11.08 -7.47 -8.04
CA HIS A 73 -12.13 -6.70 -8.72
C HIS A 73 -12.63 -5.53 -7.86
N VAL A 74 -12.82 -5.74 -6.56
CA VAL A 74 -13.19 -4.64 -5.64
C VAL A 74 -12.10 -3.57 -5.61
N GLN A 75 -10.80 -3.94 -5.59
CA GLN A 75 -9.70 -2.99 -5.67
C GLN A 75 -9.76 -2.14 -6.96
N ARG A 76 -10.01 -2.80 -8.10
CA ARG A 76 -10.16 -2.12 -9.39
C ARG A 76 -11.30 -1.09 -9.39
N GLU A 77 -12.45 -1.46 -8.83
CA GLU A 77 -13.60 -0.57 -8.73
C GLU A 77 -13.38 0.57 -7.73
N LEU A 78 -12.72 0.32 -6.59
CA LEU A 78 -12.32 1.36 -5.65
C LEU A 78 -11.38 2.37 -6.30
N GLU A 79 -10.42 1.92 -7.10
CA GLU A 79 -9.52 2.79 -7.84
C GLU A 79 -10.25 3.63 -8.88
N SER A 80 -11.19 3.02 -9.63
CA SER A 80 -12.03 3.73 -10.58
C SER A 80 -12.91 4.79 -9.91
N ALA A 81 -13.53 4.44 -8.78
CA ALA A 81 -14.31 5.38 -7.98
C ALA A 81 -13.43 6.47 -7.33
N GLY A 82 -12.19 6.12 -6.97
CA GLY A 82 -11.20 7.04 -6.41
C GLY A 82 -10.77 8.12 -7.39
N ASP A 83 -10.84 7.83 -8.67
CA ASP A 83 -10.52 8.75 -9.75
C ASP A 83 -11.54 9.91 -9.90
N SER A 84 -12.72 9.77 -9.30
CA SER A 84 -13.72 10.84 -9.28
C SER A 84 -13.21 12.05 -8.47
N HIS A 85 -13.64 13.25 -8.83
CA HIS A 85 -13.27 14.53 -8.20
C HIS A 85 -11.80 14.95 -8.42
N ASN A 86 -11.10 14.39 -9.42
CA ASN A 86 -9.76 14.79 -9.85
C ASN A 86 -8.72 14.95 -8.71
N PRO A 87 -8.54 13.95 -7.83
CA PRO A 87 -7.47 14.02 -6.85
C PRO A 87 -6.10 14.02 -7.57
N ALA A 88 -5.11 14.71 -7.01
CA ALA A 88 -3.74 14.66 -7.50
C ALA A 88 -3.09 13.31 -7.16
N ILE A 89 -3.44 12.74 -6.00
CA ILE A 89 -2.97 11.42 -5.54
C ILE A 89 -4.19 10.55 -5.18
N VAL A 90 -4.25 9.36 -5.76
CA VAL A 90 -5.07 8.24 -5.28
C VAL A 90 -4.13 7.30 -4.53
N LEU A 91 -4.22 7.30 -3.21
CA LEU A 91 -3.43 6.42 -2.34
C LEU A 91 -4.21 5.15 -2.06
N CYS A 92 -3.73 4.03 -2.57
CA CYS A 92 -4.33 2.72 -2.44
C CYS A 92 -3.81 2.01 -1.18
N ASP A 93 -4.70 1.59 -0.26
CA ASP A 93 -4.34 0.62 0.78
C ASP A 93 -4.27 -0.76 0.13
N ARG A 94 -3.09 -1.15 -0.25
CA ARG A 94 -2.70 -2.23 -1.16
C ARG A 94 -3.06 -1.97 -2.63
N GLY A 95 -2.38 -2.69 -3.51
CA GLY A 95 -2.66 -2.70 -4.95
C GLY A 95 -3.15 -4.06 -5.43
N THR A 96 -3.58 -4.12 -6.69
CA THR A 96 -4.08 -5.34 -7.33
C THR A 96 -3.05 -6.49 -7.33
N VAL A 97 -1.76 -6.15 -7.37
CA VAL A 97 -0.64 -7.11 -7.40
C VAL A 97 -0.45 -7.81 -6.06
N ASP A 98 -0.84 -7.19 -4.93
CA ASP A 98 -0.73 -7.79 -3.59
C ASP A 98 -1.44 -9.15 -3.48
N GLY A 99 -2.54 -9.35 -4.21
CA GLY A 99 -3.30 -10.59 -4.22
C GLY A 99 -2.48 -11.83 -4.57
N LEU A 100 -1.44 -11.66 -5.41
CA LEU A 100 -0.54 -12.76 -5.77
C LEU A 100 0.23 -13.31 -4.56
N ALA A 101 0.59 -12.47 -3.59
CA ALA A 101 1.28 -12.91 -2.38
C ALA A 101 0.43 -13.85 -1.49
N TYR A 102 -0.89 -13.82 -1.68
CA TYR A 102 -1.87 -14.65 -0.96
C TYR A 102 -2.44 -15.78 -1.81
N TRP A 103 -2.10 -15.84 -3.09
CA TRP A 103 -2.65 -16.82 -4.02
C TRP A 103 -2.12 -18.23 -3.73
N PRO A 104 -3.01 -19.23 -3.58
CA PRO A 104 -2.62 -20.62 -3.36
C PRO A 104 -2.46 -21.34 -4.70
N GLY A 105 -1.37 -21.14 -5.38
CA GLY A 105 -1.07 -21.76 -6.68
C GLY A 105 -0.01 -21.03 -7.47
N PRO A 106 0.26 -21.47 -8.70
CA PRO A 106 1.22 -20.79 -9.57
C PRO A 106 0.78 -19.36 -9.92
N PRO A 107 1.72 -18.43 -10.05
CA PRO A 107 1.42 -17.04 -10.43
C PRO A 107 0.63 -16.88 -11.72
N GLU A 108 0.88 -17.75 -12.69
CA GLU A 108 0.23 -17.74 -14.01
C GLU A 108 -1.27 -18.00 -13.91
N GLU A 109 -1.70 -18.86 -12.97
CA GLU A 109 -3.12 -19.12 -12.72
C GLU A 109 -3.83 -17.89 -12.16
N PHE A 110 -3.16 -17.11 -11.31
CA PHE A 110 -3.70 -15.86 -10.79
C PHE A 110 -4.03 -14.90 -11.94
N TRP A 111 -3.04 -14.60 -12.79
CA TRP A 111 -3.20 -13.64 -13.88
C TRP A 111 -4.20 -14.13 -14.94
N SER A 112 -4.14 -15.40 -15.31
CA SER A 112 -5.08 -15.98 -16.29
C SER A 112 -6.52 -15.98 -15.78
N SER A 113 -6.73 -16.25 -14.47
CA SER A 113 -8.07 -16.23 -13.87
C SER A 113 -8.69 -14.83 -13.81
N LEU A 114 -7.87 -13.79 -13.90
CA LEU A 114 -8.28 -12.38 -13.86
C LEU A 114 -8.30 -11.72 -15.25
N GLY A 115 -7.84 -12.43 -16.29
CA GLY A 115 -7.78 -11.90 -17.65
C GLY A 115 -6.82 -10.72 -17.82
N THR A 116 -5.73 -10.68 -17.03
CA THR A 116 -4.73 -9.61 -17.04
C THR A 116 -3.31 -10.15 -16.99
N THR A 117 -2.32 -9.27 -16.94
CA THR A 117 -0.90 -9.61 -16.83
C THR A 117 -0.23 -8.83 -15.72
N VAL A 118 0.87 -9.35 -15.17
CA VAL A 118 1.65 -8.66 -14.14
C VAL A 118 2.09 -7.26 -14.61
N ASP A 119 2.61 -7.16 -15.83
CA ASP A 119 3.05 -5.89 -16.41
C ASP A 119 1.89 -4.90 -16.59
N GLY A 120 0.72 -5.39 -16.99
CA GLY A 120 -0.49 -4.58 -17.12
C GLY A 120 -0.90 -3.97 -15.77
N GLU A 121 -0.83 -4.76 -14.70
CA GLU A 121 -1.21 -4.29 -13.37
C GLU A 121 -0.13 -3.41 -12.73
N LEU A 122 1.16 -3.71 -12.92
CA LEU A 122 2.24 -2.86 -12.41
C LEU A 122 2.19 -1.43 -13.01
N ARG A 123 1.94 -1.31 -14.32
CA ARG A 123 1.84 -0.01 -15.01
C ARG A 123 0.67 0.87 -14.57
N ARG A 124 -0.25 0.36 -13.77
CA ARG A 124 -1.38 1.14 -13.22
C ARG A 124 -0.97 2.07 -12.10
N TYR A 125 0.22 1.86 -11.53
CA TYR A 125 0.70 2.57 -10.35
C TYR A 125 1.95 3.37 -10.67
N ASP A 126 1.99 4.61 -10.18
CA ASP A 126 3.11 5.54 -10.38
C ASP A 126 4.22 5.32 -9.36
N ALA A 127 3.86 4.85 -8.17
CA ALA A 127 4.83 4.52 -7.11
C ALA A 127 4.25 3.48 -6.13
N VAL A 128 5.15 2.75 -5.49
CA VAL A 128 4.84 1.76 -4.45
C VAL A 128 5.67 2.05 -3.21
N ILE A 129 5.00 2.23 -2.07
CA ILE A 129 5.63 2.38 -0.75
C ILE A 129 5.40 1.10 0.03
N HIS A 130 6.44 0.32 0.22
CA HIS A 130 6.39 -0.93 0.97
C HIS A 130 6.87 -0.70 2.41
N LEU A 131 5.96 -0.83 3.37
CA LEU A 131 6.29 -0.81 4.79
C LEU A 131 6.66 -2.22 5.25
N ARG A 132 7.89 -2.41 5.70
CA ARG A 132 8.35 -3.70 6.24
C ARG A 132 7.63 -4.05 7.53
N THR A 133 7.21 -5.30 7.66
CA THR A 133 6.70 -5.81 8.94
C THR A 133 7.83 -5.89 9.96
N PRO A 134 7.61 -5.48 11.24
CA PRO A 134 8.62 -5.66 12.28
C PRO A 134 9.03 -7.12 12.42
N ALA A 135 10.32 -7.35 12.66
CA ALA A 135 10.81 -8.68 13.00
C ALA A 135 10.15 -9.18 14.30
N PRO A 136 10.00 -10.50 14.49
CA PRO A 136 9.34 -11.06 15.66
C PRO A 136 9.90 -10.54 17.00
N GLU A 137 11.21 -10.23 17.02
CA GLU A 137 11.93 -9.74 18.22
C GLU A 137 11.60 -8.26 18.57
N HIS A 138 10.99 -7.51 17.63
CA HIS A 138 10.76 -6.07 17.76
C HIS A 138 9.30 -5.68 17.98
N GLY A 139 8.50 -6.53 18.66
CA GLY A 139 7.18 -6.13 19.16
C GLY A 139 6.05 -6.19 18.14
N TYR A 140 5.83 -7.35 17.53
CA TYR A 140 4.62 -7.61 16.76
C TYR A 140 3.37 -7.42 17.64
N ASN A 141 2.53 -6.43 17.31
CA ASN A 141 1.35 -6.09 18.09
C ASN A 141 0.18 -7.05 17.79
N HIS A 142 -0.16 -7.91 18.77
CA HIS A 142 -1.27 -8.86 18.71
C HIS A 142 -2.66 -8.27 19.03
N GLN A 143 -2.77 -6.97 19.34
CA GLN A 143 -4.01 -6.37 19.83
C GLN A 143 -5.10 -6.12 18.76
N ASN A 144 -4.84 -6.38 17.48
CA ASN A 144 -5.86 -6.25 16.46
C ASN A 144 -6.62 -7.57 16.28
N PRO A 145 -7.95 -7.64 16.62
CA PRO A 145 -8.75 -8.86 16.56
C PRO A 145 -8.93 -9.42 15.12
N LEU A 146 -8.64 -8.62 14.08
CA LEU A 146 -8.66 -9.08 12.70
C LEU A 146 -7.36 -9.77 12.26
N ARG A 147 -6.36 -9.83 13.14
CA ARG A 147 -5.08 -10.49 12.86
C ARG A 147 -5.14 -11.93 13.33
N THR A 148 -5.06 -12.86 12.40
CA THR A 148 -5.03 -14.30 12.64
C THR A 148 -3.62 -14.89 12.48
N GLU A 149 -2.69 -14.11 11.90
CA GLU A 149 -1.34 -14.58 11.56
C GLU A 149 -0.37 -14.47 12.73
N SER A 150 0.52 -15.46 12.88
CA SER A 150 1.68 -15.39 13.77
C SER A 150 2.71 -14.37 13.22
N ALA A 151 3.63 -13.92 14.08
CA ALA A 151 4.70 -13.00 13.65
C ALA A 151 5.55 -13.59 12.50
N THR A 152 5.83 -14.91 12.54
CA THR A 152 6.53 -15.61 11.46
C THR A 152 5.74 -15.61 10.16
N ALA A 153 4.46 -15.96 10.22
CA ALA A 153 3.59 -15.95 9.04
C ALA A 153 3.45 -14.53 8.45
N ALA A 154 3.39 -13.50 9.31
CA ALA A 154 3.36 -12.10 8.89
C ALA A 154 4.64 -11.70 8.15
N ALA A 155 5.82 -12.13 8.63
CA ALA A 155 7.10 -11.88 7.97
C ALA A 155 7.21 -12.60 6.62
N GLU A 156 6.71 -13.83 6.51
CA GLU A 156 6.67 -14.57 5.24
C GLU A 156 5.75 -13.90 4.21
N ILE A 157 4.59 -13.42 4.65
CA ILE A 157 3.67 -12.66 3.79
C ILE A 157 4.33 -11.37 3.33
N ASP A 158 5.00 -10.64 4.24
CA ASP A 158 5.73 -9.41 3.92
C ASP A 158 6.80 -9.64 2.85
N ALA A 159 7.58 -10.72 2.99
CA ALA A 159 8.60 -11.09 2.01
C ALA A 159 7.98 -11.40 0.64
N ARG A 160 6.86 -12.13 0.59
CA ARG A 160 6.13 -12.41 -0.67
C ARG A 160 5.59 -11.14 -1.30
N ILE A 161 5.02 -10.22 -0.52
CA ILE A 161 4.54 -8.93 -1.03
C ILE A 161 5.72 -8.12 -1.60
N LEU A 162 6.85 -8.08 -0.91
CA LEU A 162 8.05 -7.41 -1.42
C LEU A 162 8.50 -7.99 -2.75
N GLN A 163 8.45 -9.32 -2.90
CA GLN A 163 8.82 -10.03 -4.12
C GLN A 163 7.88 -9.73 -5.29
N VAL A 164 6.55 -9.72 -5.08
CA VAL A 164 5.61 -9.47 -6.19
C VAL A 164 5.69 -8.05 -6.74
N TRP A 165 6.15 -7.09 -5.94
CA TRP A 165 6.39 -5.72 -6.35
C TRP A 165 7.81 -5.43 -6.85
N GLN A 166 8.72 -6.43 -6.87
CA GLN A 166 10.14 -6.20 -7.21
C GLN A 166 10.37 -5.63 -8.61
N LEU A 167 9.45 -5.90 -9.56
CA LEU A 167 9.55 -5.42 -10.94
C LEU A 167 9.02 -3.99 -11.12
N HIS A 168 8.41 -3.38 -10.09
CA HIS A 168 7.91 -2.02 -10.19
C HIS A 168 9.08 -1.02 -10.17
N PRO A 169 9.22 -0.12 -11.18
CA PRO A 169 10.41 0.73 -11.33
C PRO A 169 10.55 1.79 -10.23
N ARG A 170 9.44 2.18 -9.59
CA ARG A 170 9.41 3.18 -8.53
C ARG A 170 8.87 2.58 -7.23
N ARG A 171 9.59 1.62 -6.70
CA ARG A 171 9.33 1.03 -5.39
C ARG A 171 10.26 1.64 -4.35
N PHE A 172 9.68 2.00 -3.21
CA PHE A 172 10.37 2.50 -2.03
C PHE A 172 10.13 1.53 -0.88
N THR A 173 11.19 1.02 -0.27
CA THR A 173 11.09 0.18 0.92
C THR A 173 11.38 1.02 2.16
N VAL A 174 10.45 0.99 3.10
CA VAL A 174 10.60 1.63 4.41
C VAL A 174 10.80 0.53 5.44
N GLU A 175 12.04 0.42 5.92
CA GLU A 175 12.42 -0.59 6.91
C GLU A 175 11.66 -0.43 8.22
N SER A 176 11.54 -1.53 8.96
CA SER A 176 10.97 -1.46 10.29
C SER A 176 11.92 -0.72 11.23
N SER A 177 11.38 0.21 12.00
CA SER A 177 12.06 0.91 13.08
C SER A 177 11.44 0.54 14.41
N ALA A 178 12.22 0.64 15.49
CA ALA A 178 11.72 0.49 16.85
C ALA A 178 10.63 1.53 17.17
N GLU A 179 10.70 2.70 16.53
CA GLU A 179 9.72 3.77 16.69
C GLU A 179 8.85 3.90 15.43
N PHE A 180 7.54 3.77 15.62
CA PHE A 180 6.56 3.94 14.54
C PHE A 180 6.66 5.32 13.87
N PHE A 181 6.92 6.37 14.63
CA PHE A 181 6.99 7.75 14.11
C PHE A 181 8.12 7.95 13.11
N GLU A 182 9.28 7.34 13.33
CA GLU A 182 10.41 7.40 12.39
C GLU A 182 10.02 6.75 11.05
N LYS A 183 9.42 5.57 11.12
CA LYS A 183 8.93 4.84 9.95
C LYS A 183 7.85 5.64 9.21
N ALA A 184 6.89 6.21 9.96
CA ALA A 184 5.84 7.04 9.40
C ALA A 184 6.41 8.29 8.72
N ALA A 185 7.39 8.96 9.34
CA ALA A 185 8.04 10.13 8.77
C ALA A 185 8.69 9.84 7.43
N ARG A 186 9.42 8.72 7.30
CA ARG A 186 10.03 8.29 6.04
C ARG A 186 8.99 8.02 4.95
N ALA A 187 7.91 7.32 5.28
CA ALA A 187 6.84 7.03 4.33
C ALA A 187 6.11 8.31 3.87
N LEU A 188 5.87 9.25 4.78
CA LEU A 188 5.26 10.54 4.49
C LEU A 188 6.16 11.41 3.60
N GLU A 189 7.48 11.37 3.77
CA GLU A 189 8.41 12.12 2.91
C GLU A 189 8.42 11.56 1.48
N ILE A 190 8.39 10.23 1.32
CA ILE A 190 8.23 9.60 0.01
C ILE A 190 6.93 10.06 -0.65
N LEU A 191 5.80 9.95 0.06
CA LEU A 191 4.50 10.38 -0.45
C LEU A 191 4.49 11.87 -0.79
N ARG A 192 5.15 12.70 0.02
CA ARG A 192 5.30 14.13 -0.24
C ARG A 192 6.05 14.41 -1.54
N GLY A 193 7.01 13.57 -1.90
CA GLY A 193 7.72 13.62 -3.19
C GLY A 193 6.78 13.44 -4.39
N GLU A 194 5.68 12.72 -4.23
CA GLU A 194 4.67 12.48 -5.27
C GLU A 194 3.62 13.59 -5.38
N LEU A 195 3.52 14.48 -4.38
CA LEU A 195 2.54 15.56 -4.36
C LEU A 195 2.86 16.70 -5.33
N PRO A 196 1.84 17.36 -5.89
CA PRO A 196 2.03 18.62 -6.61
C PRO A 196 2.53 19.72 -5.67
N GLY A 197 3.21 20.73 -6.22
CA GLY A 197 3.86 21.81 -5.47
C GLY A 197 2.93 22.54 -4.49
N CYS A 198 1.65 22.74 -4.86
CA CYS A 198 0.63 23.38 -4.04
C CYS A 198 0.36 22.62 -2.72
N CYS A 199 0.49 21.28 -2.73
CA CYS A 199 0.17 20.43 -1.58
C CYS A 199 1.37 20.17 -0.66
N LYS A 200 2.61 20.38 -1.13
CA LYS A 200 3.83 20.12 -0.34
C LYS A 200 3.91 20.92 0.95
N ARG A 201 3.23 22.05 1.03
CA ARG A 201 3.20 22.93 2.21
C ARG A 201 2.24 22.46 3.31
N HIS A 202 1.32 21.56 3.01
CA HIS A 202 0.26 21.11 3.92
C HIS A 202 0.66 19.88 4.77
N VAL A 203 1.89 19.40 4.67
CA VAL A 203 2.41 18.28 5.47
C VAL A 203 2.86 18.79 6.82
N ILE A 204 2.52 18.06 7.89
CA ILE A 204 2.80 18.44 9.29
C ILE A 204 4.29 18.77 9.49
N PRO A 205 4.63 19.99 9.95
CA PRO A 205 6.02 20.40 10.18
C PRO A 205 6.77 19.54 11.22
N ALA A 206 6.06 18.98 12.21
CA ALA A 206 6.62 18.24 13.32
C ALA A 206 7.38 16.95 12.95
N LEU A 207 7.22 16.45 11.71
CA LEU A 207 7.94 15.27 11.23
C LEU A 207 9.27 15.61 10.50
N ARG A 208 9.55 16.89 10.26
CA ARG A 208 10.77 17.32 9.53
C ARG A 208 12.05 17.10 10.32
N ASP A 209 11.99 17.18 11.63
CA ASP A 209 13.17 17.13 12.50
C ASP A 209 13.76 15.72 12.65
N HIS A 210 13.05 14.70 12.15
CA HIS A 210 13.46 13.28 12.20
C HIS A 210 14.04 12.75 10.88
N LEU A 211 14.13 13.57 9.83
CA LEU A 211 14.57 13.12 8.50
C LEU A 211 15.98 13.64 8.21
N THR A 212 16.95 12.74 8.16
CA THR A 212 18.35 13.07 7.90
C THR A 212 18.80 12.88 6.45
N GLU A 213 18.07 12.10 5.61
CA GLU A 213 18.46 11.86 4.21
C GLU A 213 17.25 11.69 3.27
N PRO A 214 17.36 12.10 1.97
CA PRO A 214 16.32 11.87 0.98
C PRO A 214 16.19 10.39 0.65
N VAL A 215 14.97 9.85 0.66
CA VAL A 215 14.67 8.47 0.29
C VAL A 215 14.44 8.38 -1.21
N GLY A 216 15.36 7.74 -1.92
CA GLY A 216 15.21 7.42 -3.35
C GLY A 216 14.51 6.06 -3.57
N PRO A 217 14.01 5.78 -4.81
CA PRO A 217 13.46 4.48 -5.16
C PRO A 217 14.54 3.39 -5.09
N ASP A 218 14.13 2.17 -4.75
CA ASP A 218 15.01 1.01 -4.74
C ASP A 218 15.51 0.73 -6.17
N VAL A 219 16.78 0.98 -6.42
CA VAL A 219 17.40 0.65 -7.70
C VAL A 219 17.58 -0.86 -7.72
N GLY A 220 16.75 -1.54 -8.53
CA GLY A 220 16.86 -2.97 -8.69
C GLY A 220 18.27 -3.35 -9.14
N GLN A 221 19.00 -4.11 -8.32
CA GLN A 221 20.18 -4.81 -8.79
C GLN A 221 19.71 -5.85 -9.80
N ALA A 222 19.78 -5.50 -11.08
CA ALA A 222 19.75 -6.48 -12.15
C ALA A 222 20.91 -7.46 -11.89
N ARG A 223 20.60 -8.63 -11.36
CA ARG A 223 21.55 -9.74 -11.34
C ARG A 223 21.69 -10.19 -12.78
N THR A 224 22.88 -9.95 -13.32
CA THR A 224 23.41 -10.56 -14.54
C THR A 224 23.40 -12.07 -14.43
#